data_566b4821a94e1d9faedb858bb15d7899
#
_entry.id   566b4821a94e1d9faedb858bb15d7899
#
_cell.length_a   1.000
_cell.length_b   1.000
_cell.length_c   1.000
_cell.angle_alpha   90.00
_cell.angle_beta   90.00
_cell.angle_gamma   90.00
#
_symmetry.space_group_name_H-M   'P 1'
#
loop_
_entity.id
_entity.type
_entity.pdbx_description
1 polymer ?
#
loop_
_entity_poly.entity_id
_entity_poly.type
_entity_poly.pdbx_seq_one_letter_code
_entity_poly.pdbx_strand_id
1 'polypeptide(L)'
;MRRSAATAVALALLSALFFTATYVLNRAMASAGGHWAWSAALRYLLTLPLLAVVMPWQGGFAPVWRALRAHPFVWLAWSGIGFTLFCICLTWAAAFAPAWLVAGTFQLTVIAGMLLAPLLYRDERARLPRRALALGGVIVVGVAIMQGNHFHGRLDADAWWALGAVTLAAFLYPLGNRAILLHLERSGEDLNATQRVFGMTLASQPFWWLVAAYAGHVAGTPAPMQVLLAAGVALAAGTIATILFFQATGMVRNDPAALGAVEAMQAAELLFSTALGTAFLGETAPRGFAAAGAVLVVIGIVGLGLLVGRDSAGNRRATRALRSDRGA
;
A
#
# COMPACT_ATOMS: atom_id res chain seq x y z
N MET A 1 9.08 22.22 4.85
CA MET A 1 8.97 21.26 3.73
C MET A 1 10.06 20.18 3.70
N ARG A 2 11.36 20.44 3.86
CA ARG A 2 12.39 19.34 3.86
C ARG A 2 12.19 18.33 4.99
N ARG A 3 11.83 18.79 6.19
CA ARG A 3 11.47 17.88 7.31
C ARG A 3 10.22 17.09 6.99
N SER A 4 9.24 17.66 6.29
CA SER A 4 8.00 16.95 5.93
C SER A 4 8.23 15.85 4.88
N ALA A 5 9.02 16.09 3.83
CA ALA A 5 9.31 15.08 2.80
C ALA A 5 10.18 13.93 3.35
N ALA A 6 11.23 14.25 4.12
CA ALA A 6 12.05 13.23 4.78
C ALA A 6 11.22 12.42 5.80
N THR A 7 10.34 13.10 6.56
CA THR A 7 9.42 12.45 7.48
C THR A 7 8.44 11.54 6.72
N ALA A 8 7.90 11.98 5.58
CA ALA A 8 7.01 11.17 4.76
C ALA A 8 7.70 9.88 4.25
N VAL A 9 8.95 9.99 3.77
CA VAL A 9 9.76 8.82 3.37
C VAL A 9 10.02 7.89 4.56
N ALA A 10 10.39 8.43 5.72
CA ALA A 10 10.63 7.61 6.92
C ALA A 10 9.35 6.89 7.38
N LEU A 11 8.21 7.59 7.38
CA LEU A 11 6.90 7.00 7.71
C LEU A 11 6.51 5.90 6.70
N ALA A 12 6.78 6.11 5.41
CA ALA A 12 6.50 5.12 4.38
C ALA A 12 7.38 3.87 4.53
N LEU A 13 8.67 4.03 4.84
CA LEU A 13 9.56 2.88 5.12
C LEU A 13 9.13 2.13 6.39
N LEU A 14 8.75 2.86 7.45
CA LEU A 14 8.21 2.23 8.66
C LEU A 14 6.90 1.51 8.38
N SER A 15 6.03 2.09 7.56
CA SER A 15 4.82 1.45 7.06
C SER A 15 5.13 0.14 6.33
N ALA A 16 6.10 0.15 5.40
CA ALA A 16 6.53 -1.03 4.67
C ALA A 16 6.99 -2.16 5.60
N LEU A 17 7.71 -1.82 6.68
CA LEU A 17 8.11 -2.80 7.70
C LEU A 17 6.89 -3.48 8.35
N PHE A 18 5.89 -2.69 8.76
CA PHE A 18 4.67 -3.25 9.35
C PHE A 18 3.80 -4.01 8.34
N PHE A 19 3.75 -3.58 7.08
CA PHE A 19 3.06 -4.33 6.02
C PHE A 19 3.70 -5.71 5.78
N THR A 20 5.00 -5.86 6.03
CA THR A 20 5.70 -7.14 5.90
C THR A 20 5.08 -8.24 6.75
N ALA A 21 4.45 -7.90 7.89
CA ALA A 21 3.70 -8.85 8.71
C ALA A 21 2.57 -9.54 7.93
N THR A 22 2.01 -8.89 6.91
CA THR A 22 0.98 -9.49 6.04
C THR A 22 1.49 -10.74 5.35
N TYR A 23 2.69 -10.72 4.79
CA TYR A 23 3.24 -11.87 4.05
C TYR A 23 3.51 -13.04 4.98
N VAL A 24 4.13 -12.80 6.13
CA VAL A 24 4.47 -13.84 7.11
C VAL A 24 3.20 -14.47 7.68
N LEU A 25 2.25 -13.65 8.15
CA LEU A 25 1.06 -14.15 8.82
C LEU A 25 0.05 -14.76 7.83
N ASN A 26 -0.09 -14.20 6.61
CA ASN A 26 -0.93 -14.81 5.58
C ASN A 26 -0.36 -16.17 5.14
N ARG A 27 0.97 -16.31 5.02
CA ARG A 27 1.61 -17.59 4.74
C ARG A 27 1.32 -18.61 5.85
N ALA A 28 1.42 -18.18 7.10
CA ALA A 28 1.10 -19.04 8.25
C ALA A 28 -0.39 -19.49 8.22
N MET A 29 -1.32 -18.58 7.91
CA MET A 29 -2.74 -18.91 7.78
C MET A 29 -2.99 -19.91 6.64
N ALA A 30 -2.40 -19.68 5.47
CA ALA A 30 -2.55 -20.56 4.31
C ALA A 30 -1.95 -21.96 4.58
N SER A 31 -0.76 -22.03 5.19
CA SER A 31 -0.09 -23.29 5.54
C SER A 31 -0.87 -24.09 6.59
N ALA A 32 -1.67 -23.43 7.45
CA ALA A 32 -2.57 -24.05 8.40
C ALA A 32 -3.92 -24.47 7.80
N GLY A 33 -4.10 -24.37 6.47
CA GLY A 33 -5.35 -24.73 5.77
C GLY A 33 -6.45 -23.67 5.85
N GLY A 34 -6.13 -22.44 6.23
CA GLY A 34 -7.09 -21.34 6.30
C GLY A 34 -7.58 -20.90 4.91
N HIS A 35 -8.89 -20.71 4.77
CA HIS A 35 -9.49 -20.25 3.51
C HIS A 35 -9.19 -18.77 3.24
N TRP A 36 -8.79 -18.44 2.01
CA TRP A 36 -8.37 -17.09 1.61
C TRP A 36 -9.42 -16.00 1.88
N ALA A 37 -10.70 -16.30 1.68
CA ALA A 37 -11.77 -15.33 1.89
C ALA A 37 -11.93 -14.97 3.37
N TRP A 38 -11.72 -15.93 4.30
CA TRP A 38 -11.65 -15.63 5.73
C TRP A 38 -10.45 -14.76 6.07
N SER A 39 -9.27 -15.02 5.51
CA SER A 39 -8.08 -14.21 5.73
C SER A 39 -8.31 -12.75 5.27
N ALA A 40 -8.97 -12.56 4.11
CA ALA A 40 -9.34 -11.23 3.61
C ALA A 40 -10.37 -10.53 4.49
N ALA A 41 -11.50 -11.20 4.79
CA ALA A 41 -12.59 -10.60 5.54
C ALA A 41 -12.18 -10.26 6.99
N LEU A 42 -11.57 -11.22 7.71
CA LEU A 42 -11.14 -11.02 9.09
C LEU A 42 -10.15 -9.86 9.25
N ARG A 43 -9.25 -9.68 8.29
CA ARG A 43 -8.33 -8.54 8.30
C ARG A 43 -9.08 -7.21 8.48
N TYR A 44 -10.12 -6.96 7.70
CA TYR A 44 -10.85 -5.68 7.73
C TYR A 44 -11.95 -5.63 8.79
N LEU A 45 -12.59 -6.76 9.08
CA LEU A 45 -13.56 -6.86 10.18
C LEU A 45 -12.89 -6.57 11.54
N LEU A 46 -11.65 -7.04 11.72
CA LEU A 46 -10.88 -6.81 12.95
C LEU A 46 -10.16 -5.45 12.94
N THR A 47 -9.79 -4.92 11.76
CA THR A 47 -9.19 -3.57 11.67
C THR A 47 -10.16 -2.48 12.11
N LEU A 48 -11.46 -2.61 11.82
CA LEU A 48 -12.45 -1.59 12.19
C LEU A 48 -12.52 -1.32 13.69
N PRO A 49 -12.70 -2.32 14.58
CA PRO A 49 -12.70 -2.09 16.03
C PRO A 49 -11.34 -1.60 16.55
N LEU A 50 -10.22 -2.04 15.99
CA LEU A 50 -8.90 -1.53 16.38
C LEU A 50 -8.77 -0.03 16.07
N LEU A 51 -9.18 0.39 14.88
CA LEU A 51 -9.23 1.82 14.53
C LEU A 51 -10.21 2.59 15.38
N ALA A 52 -11.38 2.02 15.71
CA ALA A 52 -12.37 2.67 16.55
C ALA A 52 -11.82 2.99 17.96
N VAL A 53 -10.96 2.13 18.50
CA VAL A 53 -10.26 2.39 19.77
C VAL A 53 -9.36 3.62 19.66
N VAL A 54 -8.67 3.81 18.52
CA VAL A 54 -7.72 4.92 18.34
C VAL A 54 -8.41 6.26 18.01
N MET A 55 -9.61 6.22 17.43
CA MET A 55 -10.34 7.40 16.94
C MET A 55 -10.55 8.52 17.97
N PRO A 56 -10.88 8.27 19.26
CA PRO A 56 -11.07 9.35 20.24
C PRO A 56 -9.85 10.27 20.38
N TRP A 57 -8.63 9.71 20.27
CA TRP A 57 -7.38 10.48 20.33
C TRP A 57 -6.99 11.12 18.99
N GLN A 58 -7.71 10.80 17.92
CA GLN A 58 -7.42 11.26 16.55
C GLN A 58 -8.51 12.22 16.01
N GLY A 59 -9.16 12.96 16.89
CA GLY A 59 -10.19 13.94 16.50
C GLY A 59 -11.61 13.38 16.42
N GLY A 60 -11.83 12.15 16.87
CA GLY A 60 -13.14 11.52 17.02
C GLY A 60 -13.82 11.12 15.73
N PHE A 61 -15.04 10.59 15.85
CA PHE A 61 -15.82 10.01 14.76
C PHE A 61 -16.63 11.03 13.96
N ALA A 62 -16.97 12.18 14.56
CA ALA A 62 -17.91 13.14 13.99
C ALA A 62 -17.50 13.69 12.61
N PRO A 63 -16.22 14.04 12.34
CA PRO A 63 -15.79 14.47 11.01
C PRO A 63 -15.98 13.39 9.95
N VAL A 64 -15.61 12.14 10.27
CA VAL A 64 -15.74 11.00 9.35
C VAL A 64 -17.21 10.71 9.06
N TRP A 65 -18.05 10.74 10.08
CA TRP A 65 -19.48 10.49 9.92
C TRP A 65 -20.18 11.54 9.06
N ARG A 66 -19.78 12.81 9.18
CA ARG A 66 -20.26 13.89 8.30
C ARG A 66 -19.85 13.65 6.85
N ALA A 67 -18.56 13.36 6.61
CA ALA A 67 -18.03 13.09 5.28
C ALA A 67 -18.72 11.88 4.60
N LEU A 68 -18.88 10.78 5.35
CA LEU A 68 -19.59 9.58 4.86
C LEU A 68 -21.06 9.86 4.52
N ARG A 69 -21.77 10.64 5.35
CA ARG A 69 -23.17 11.00 5.08
C ARG A 69 -23.32 11.97 3.92
N ALA A 70 -22.38 12.88 3.75
CA ALA A 70 -22.41 13.84 2.64
C ALA A 70 -22.20 13.14 1.28
N HIS A 71 -21.31 12.15 1.21
CA HIS A 71 -20.93 11.49 -0.04
C HIS A 71 -20.85 9.96 0.07
N PRO A 72 -21.92 9.25 0.49
CA PRO A 72 -21.87 7.83 0.83
C PRO A 72 -21.42 6.94 -0.34
N PHE A 73 -21.90 7.21 -1.54
CA PHE A 73 -21.52 6.42 -2.73
C PHE A 73 -20.06 6.60 -3.15
N VAL A 74 -19.49 7.79 -2.95
CA VAL A 74 -18.07 8.06 -3.25
C VAL A 74 -17.18 7.26 -2.30
N TRP A 75 -17.50 7.30 -1.01
CA TRP A 75 -16.79 6.51 -0.02
C TRP A 75 -16.93 5.01 -0.24
N LEU A 76 -18.15 4.53 -0.52
CA LEU A 76 -18.40 3.12 -0.82
C LEU A 76 -17.60 2.66 -2.05
N ALA A 77 -17.65 3.42 -3.15
CA ALA A 77 -16.97 3.07 -4.39
C ALA A 77 -15.45 3.02 -4.23
N TRP A 78 -14.84 4.08 -3.70
CA TRP A 78 -13.38 4.13 -3.59
C TRP A 78 -12.83 3.21 -2.48
N SER A 79 -13.58 2.96 -1.42
CA SER A 79 -13.22 1.95 -0.41
C SER A 79 -13.41 0.54 -0.95
N GLY A 80 -14.45 0.30 -1.75
CA GLY A 80 -14.66 -0.96 -2.46
C GLY A 80 -13.51 -1.27 -3.42
N ILE A 81 -13.04 -0.27 -4.18
CA ILE A 81 -11.92 -0.42 -5.10
C ILE A 81 -10.59 -0.58 -4.34
N GLY A 82 -10.25 0.40 -3.50
CA GLY A 82 -8.93 0.51 -2.90
C GLY A 82 -8.67 -0.44 -1.73
N PHE A 83 -9.71 -0.91 -1.04
CA PHE A 83 -9.58 -1.83 0.09
C PHE A 83 -10.15 -3.21 -0.23
N THR A 84 -11.39 -3.28 -0.77
CA THR A 84 -12.03 -4.58 -0.94
C THR A 84 -11.52 -5.31 -2.18
N LEU A 85 -11.69 -4.75 -3.36
CA LEU A 85 -11.30 -5.40 -4.61
C LEU A 85 -9.79 -5.66 -4.66
N PHE A 86 -9.00 -4.67 -4.25
CA PHE A 86 -7.55 -4.83 -4.07
C PHE A 86 -7.19 -6.04 -3.21
N CYS A 87 -7.79 -6.17 -2.02
CA CYS A 87 -7.44 -7.23 -1.08
C CYS A 87 -7.97 -8.59 -1.54
N ILE A 88 -9.16 -8.66 -2.15
CA ILE A 88 -9.69 -9.87 -2.76
C ILE A 88 -8.74 -10.37 -3.85
N CYS A 89 -8.33 -9.51 -4.78
CA CYS A 89 -7.39 -9.88 -5.83
C CYS A 89 -6.07 -10.43 -5.27
N LEU A 90 -5.54 -9.78 -4.23
CA LEU A 90 -4.27 -10.17 -3.62
C LEU A 90 -4.37 -11.50 -2.86
N THR A 91 -5.40 -11.67 -2.02
CA THR A 91 -5.58 -12.88 -1.21
C THR A 91 -6.02 -14.08 -2.05
N TRP A 92 -6.85 -13.85 -3.08
CA TRP A 92 -7.22 -14.88 -4.03
C TRP A 92 -5.99 -15.37 -4.81
N ALA A 93 -5.18 -14.45 -5.34
CA ALA A 93 -3.96 -14.83 -6.05
C ALA A 93 -2.99 -15.64 -5.18
N ALA A 94 -2.88 -15.31 -3.90
CA ALA A 94 -2.03 -16.06 -2.96
C ALA A 94 -2.48 -17.50 -2.70
N ALA A 95 -3.73 -17.85 -3.05
CA ALA A 95 -4.23 -19.24 -2.99
C ALA A 95 -3.81 -20.08 -4.21
N PHE A 96 -3.56 -19.43 -5.36
CA PHE A 96 -3.31 -20.09 -6.64
C PHE A 96 -1.89 -19.89 -7.18
N ALA A 97 -1.12 -19.02 -6.57
CA ALA A 97 0.25 -18.73 -7.01
C ALA A 97 1.24 -18.76 -5.84
N PRO A 98 2.52 -19.07 -6.12
CA PRO A 98 3.56 -18.99 -5.11
C PRO A 98 3.66 -17.59 -4.50
N ALA A 99 3.96 -17.51 -3.19
CA ALA A 99 4.05 -16.25 -2.47
C ALA A 99 5.04 -15.25 -3.10
N TRP A 100 6.15 -15.73 -3.63
CA TRP A 100 7.16 -14.91 -4.31
C TRP A 100 6.59 -14.23 -5.58
N LEU A 101 5.73 -14.93 -6.35
CA LEU A 101 5.13 -14.37 -7.56
C LEU A 101 4.14 -13.26 -7.19
N VAL A 102 3.32 -13.47 -6.17
CA VAL A 102 2.37 -12.48 -5.65
C VAL A 102 3.12 -11.25 -5.12
N ALA A 103 4.09 -11.45 -4.24
CA ALA A 103 4.85 -10.36 -3.65
C ALA A 103 5.67 -9.57 -4.70
N GLY A 104 6.33 -10.28 -5.63
CA GLY A 104 7.10 -9.64 -6.69
C GLY A 104 6.23 -8.84 -7.66
N THR A 105 5.12 -9.42 -8.12
CA THR A 105 4.21 -8.75 -9.06
C THR A 105 3.55 -7.53 -8.41
N PHE A 106 3.20 -7.60 -7.12
CA PHE A 106 2.59 -6.47 -6.41
C PHE A 106 3.51 -5.25 -6.35
N GLN A 107 4.82 -5.42 -6.51
CA GLN A 107 5.76 -4.30 -6.59
C GLN A 107 5.53 -3.38 -7.80
N LEU A 108 4.70 -3.77 -8.78
CA LEU A 108 4.20 -2.85 -9.82
C LEU A 108 3.48 -1.63 -9.22
N THR A 109 3.00 -1.71 -7.98
CA THR A 109 2.41 -0.57 -7.26
C THR A 109 3.37 0.62 -7.16
N VAL A 110 4.68 0.37 -7.18
CA VAL A 110 5.75 1.40 -7.18
C VAL A 110 5.57 2.41 -8.31
N ILE A 111 5.20 1.94 -9.49
CA ILE A 111 4.99 2.80 -10.67
C ILE A 111 3.51 3.08 -10.94
N ALA A 112 2.61 2.23 -10.45
CA ALA A 112 1.18 2.30 -10.73
C ALA A 112 0.58 3.65 -10.30
N GLY A 113 0.89 4.12 -9.10
CA GLY A 113 0.41 5.42 -8.62
C GLY A 113 0.87 6.59 -9.51
N MET A 114 2.09 6.56 -10.02
CA MET A 114 2.60 7.59 -10.95
C MET A 114 1.90 7.52 -12.31
N LEU A 115 1.65 6.31 -12.83
CA LEU A 115 0.95 6.10 -14.10
C LEU A 115 -0.53 6.51 -14.03
N LEU A 116 -1.15 6.44 -12.85
CA LEU A 116 -2.53 6.88 -12.62
C LEU A 116 -2.69 8.41 -12.57
N ALA A 117 -1.61 9.17 -12.39
CA ALA A 117 -1.68 10.61 -12.23
C ALA A 117 -2.41 11.35 -13.38
N PRO A 118 -2.17 11.07 -14.67
CA PRO A 118 -2.88 11.72 -15.77
C PRO A 118 -4.39 11.43 -15.81
N LEU A 119 -4.81 10.30 -15.22
CA LEU A 119 -6.22 9.90 -15.18
C LEU A 119 -6.97 10.60 -14.04
N LEU A 120 -6.30 10.88 -12.93
CA LEU A 120 -6.90 11.42 -11.72
C LEU A 120 -6.88 12.95 -11.67
N TYR A 121 -5.78 13.57 -12.12
CA TYR A 121 -5.55 15.00 -11.99
C TYR A 121 -5.73 15.70 -13.33
N ARG A 122 -6.23 16.96 -13.31
CA ARG A 122 -6.38 17.83 -14.49
C ARG A 122 -5.48 19.08 -14.41
N ASP A 123 -4.64 19.15 -13.41
CA ASP A 123 -3.70 20.22 -13.14
C ASP A 123 -2.25 19.76 -13.40
N GLU A 124 -1.26 20.51 -12.90
CA GLU A 124 0.16 20.15 -13.06
C GLU A 124 0.52 18.76 -12.51
N ARG A 125 -0.28 18.23 -11.59
CA ARG A 125 -0.13 16.88 -11.03
C ARG A 125 -0.39 15.76 -12.05
N ALA A 126 -1.06 16.07 -13.17
CA ALA A 126 -1.24 15.13 -14.28
C ALA A 126 0.06 14.82 -15.03
N ARG A 127 1.12 15.63 -14.86
CA ARG A 127 2.40 15.40 -15.53
C ARG A 127 3.11 14.19 -14.93
N LEU A 128 3.54 13.27 -15.81
CA LEU A 128 4.30 12.10 -15.40
C LEU A 128 5.69 12.54 -14.89
N PRO A 129 6.04 12.20 -13.65
CA PRO A 129 7.35 12.51 -13.08
C PRO A 129 8.43 11.57 -13.64
N ARG A 130 8.93 11.86 -14.85
CA ARG A 130 9.81 10.96 -15.63
C ARG A 130 11.01 10.42 -14.83
N ARG A 131 11.65 11.25 -13.99
CA ARG A 131 12.78 10.81 -13.16
C ARG A 131 12.36 9.84 -12.07
N ALA A 132 11.24 10.10 -11.41
CA ALA A 132 10.71 9.19 -10.39
C ALA A 132 10.23 7.88 -11.05
N LEU A 133 9.61 7.96 -12.23
CA LEU A 133 9.17 6.80 -12.99
C LEU A 133 10.36 5.93 -13.44
N ALA A 134 11.47 6.53 -13.89
CA ALA A 134 12.69 5.81 -14.25
C ALA A 134 13.28 5.07 -13.04
N LEU A 135 13.35 5.72 -11.87
CA LEU A 135 13.82 5.09 -10.62
C LEU A 135 12.87 4.00 -10.15
N GLY A 136 11.55 4.20 -10.28
CA GLY A 136 10.55 3.16 -10.05
C GLY A 136 10.74 1.96 -10.99
N GLY A 137 11.07 2.21 -12.25
CA GLY A 137 11.43 1.17 -13.22
C GLY A 137 12.67 0.37 -12.78
N VAL A 138 13.69 1.02 -12.22
CA VAL A 138 14.86 0.32 -11.66
C VAL A 138 14.44 -0.60 -10.50
N ILE A 139 13.52 -0.17 -9.64
CA ILE A 139 12.99 -1.02 -8.56
C ILE A 139 12.29 -2.24 -9.16
N VAL A 140 11.38 -2.05 -10.12
CA VAL A 140 10.64 -3.15 -10.76
C VAL A 140 11.57 -4.14 -11.44
N VAL A 141 12.60 -3.67 -12.15
CA VAL A 141 13.65 -4.53 -12.75
C VAL A 141 14.41 -5.27 -11.65
N GLY A 142 14.82 -4.61 -10.58
CA GLY A 142 15.48 -5.25 -9.45
C GLY A 142 14.62 -6.36 -8.82
N VAL A 143 13.33 -6.13 -8.65
CA VAL A 143 12.37 -7.13 -8.19
C VAL A 143 12.28 -8.31 -9.17
N ALA A 144 12.18 -8.05 -10.46
CA ALA A 144 12.13 -9.11 -11.48
C ALA A 144 13.39 -9.98 -11.46
N ILE A 145 14.56 -9.37 -11.29
CA ILE A 145 15.84 -10.10 -11.16
C ILE A 145 15.86 -10.92 -9.86
N MET A 146 15.40 -10.38 -8.71
CA MET A 146 15.30 -11.14 -7.47
C MET A 146 14.42 -12.37 -7.62
N GLN A 147 13.33 -12.25 -8.34
CA GLN A 147 12.37 -13.33 -8.56
C GLN A 147 12.82 -14.31 -9.65
N GLY A 148 13.77 -13.93 -10.52
CA GLY A 148 14.22 -14.75 -11.66
C GLY A 148 14.71 -16.14 -11.27
N ASN A 149 15.33 -16.30 -10.10
CA ASN A 149 15.78 -17.60 -9.60
C ASN A 149 14.64 -18.56 -9.21
N HIS A 150 13.41 -18.06 -9.06
CA HIS A 150 12.23 -18.86 -8.76
C HIS A 150 11.49 -19.33 -10.03
N PHE A 151 11.85 -18.79 -11.19
CA PHE A 151 11.29 -19.20 -12.49
C PHE A 151 11.91 -20.49 -13.02
N HIS A 152 11.74 -21.59 -12.28
CA HIS A 152 12.22 -22.92 -12.69
C HIS A 152 11.06 -23.77 -13.27
N GLY A 153 10.35 -23.28 -14.29
CA GLY A 153 9.29 -24.05 -14.95
C GLY A 153 8.28 -23.18 -15.72
N ARG A 154 7.35 -23.86 -16.40
CA ARG A 154 6.20 -23.17 -17.04
C ARG A 154 5.19 -22.80 -15.97
N LEU A 155 4.72 -21.55 -16.00
CA LEU A 155 3.57 -21.14 -15.23
C LEU A 155 2.33 -21.85 -15.79
N ASP A 156 1.51 -22.44 -14.94
CA ASP A 156 0.22 -22.97 -15.29
C ASP A 156 -0.81 -21.85 -15.52
N ALA A 157 -2.01 -22.22 -15.97
CA ALA A 157 -3.08 -21.25 -16.24
C ALA A 157 -3.48 -20.47 -14.98
N ASP A 158 -3.50 -21.12 -13.82
CA ASP A 158 -3.88 -20.50 -12.55
C ASP A 158 -2.85 -19.45 -12.11
N ALA A 159 -1.56 -19.69 -12.33
CA ALA A 159 -0.50 -18.71 -12.06
C ALA A 159 -0.62 -17.49 -12.97
N TRP A 160 -1.03 -17.63 -14.24
CA TRP A 160 -1.29 -16.48 -15.13
C TRP A 160 -2.48 -15.65 -14.68
N TRP A 161 -3.58 -16.29 -14.24
CA TRP A 161 -4.72 -15.59 -13.68
C TRP A 161 -4.35 -14.86 -12.38
N ALA A 162 -3.57 -15.50 -11.52
CA ALA A 162 -3.05 -14.89 -10.31
C ALA A 162 -2.17 -13.65 -10.62
N LEU A 163 -1.29 -13.74 -11.61
CA LEU A 163 -0.46 -12.62 -12.08
C LEU A 163 -1.33 -11.44 -12.53
N GLY A 164 -2.40 -11.70 -13.30
CA GLY A 164 -3.37 -10.68 -13.72
C GLY A 164 -4.07 -10.02 -12.53
N ALA A 165 -4.54 -10.83 -11.58
CA ALA A 165 -5.21 -10.33 -10.37
C ALA A 165 -4.28 -9.45 -9.50
N VAL A 166 -3.02 -9.87 -9.29
CA VAL A 166 -2.04 -9.08 -8.52
C VAL A 166 -1.66 -7.80 -9.26
N THR A 167 -1.52 -7.87 -10.59
CA THR A 167 -1.28 -6.67 -11.41
C THR A 167 -2.42 -5.67 -11.24
N LEU A 168 -3.68 -6.13 -11.31
CA LEU A 168 -4.84 -5.30 -11.04
C LEU A 168 -4.79 -4.71 -9.63
N ALA A 169 -4.51 -5.53 -8.61
CA ALA A 169 -4.39 -5.09 -7.21
C ALA A 169 -3.34 -3.97 -7.05
N ALA A 170 -2.21 -4.07 -7.75
CA ALA A 170 -1.14 -3.08 -7.69
C ALA A 170 -1.58 -1.68 -8.18
N PHE A 171 -2.58 -1.59 -9.06
CA PHE A 171 -3.19 -0.32 -9.50
C PHE A 171 -4.34 0.11 -8.61
N LEU A 172 -5.15 -0.82 -8.10
CA LEU A 172 -6.35 -0.50 -7.31
C LEU A 172 -6.02 0.19 -5.98
N TYR A 173 -4.95 -0.23 -5.31
CA TYR A 173 -4.55 0.32 -4.01
C TYR A 173 -4.18 1.81 -4.08
N PRO A 174 -3.21 2.25 -4.91
CA PRO A 174 -2.91 3.68 -5.05
C PRO A 174 -4.07 4.46 -5.67
N LEU A 175 -4.87 3.86 -6.55
CA LEU A 175 -6.06 4.49 -7.12
C LEU A 175 -7.06 4.87 -6.03
N GLY A 176 -7.44 3.94 -5.15
CA GLY A 176 -8.38 4.21 -4.06
C GLY A 176 -7.87 5.28 -3.08
N ASN A 177 -6.59 5.19 -2.67
CA ASN A 177 -5.99 6.19 -1.78
C ASN A 177 -5.97 7.60 -2.41
N ARG A 178 -5.52 7.72 -3.65
CA ARG A 178 -5.46 9.02 -4.35
C ARG A 178 -6.83 9.59 -4.64
N ALA A 179 -7.79 8.75 -5.00
CA ALA A 179 -9.16 9.19 -5.30
C ALA A 179 -9.86 9.75 -4.04
N ILE A 180 -9.69 9.13 -2.88
CA ILE A 180 -10.21 9.67 -1.62
C ILE A 180 -9.50 10.98 -1.25
N LEU A 181 -8.18 11.08 -1.39
CA LEU A 181 -7.46 12.34 -1.16
C LEU A 181 -7.99 13.47 -2.05
N LEU A 182 -8.19 13.18 -3.34
CA LEU A 182 -8.71 14.15 -4.30
C LEU A 182 -10.17 14.53 -4.02
N HIS A 183 -10.99 13.57 -3.58
CA HIS A 183 -12.37 13.84 -3.17
C HIS A 183 -12.41 14.80 -1.97
N LEU A 184 -11.64 14.54 -0.93
CA LEU A 184 -11.56 15.39 0.27
C LEU A 184 -11.06 16.81 -0.09
N GLU A 185 -10.08 16.91 -0.99
CA GLU A 185 -9.60 18.21 -1.47
C GLU A 185 -10.72 19.00 -2.19
N ARG A 186 -11.54 18.33 -3.01
CA ARG A 186 -12.63 18.96 -3.77
C ARG A 186 -13.84 19.31 -2.91
N SER A 187 -14.14 18.50 -1.91
CA SER A 187 -15.27 18.74 -0.98
C SER A 187 -14.93 19.74 0.13
N GLY A 188 -13.63 20.09 0.29
CA GLY A 188 -13.17 20.97 1.38
C GLY A 188 -13.19 20.30 2.75
N GLU A 189 -13.31 18.97 2.80
CA GLU A 189 -13.27 18.21 4.04
C GLU A 189 -11.84 17.93 4.48
N ASP A 190 -11.52 18.24 5.72
CA ASP A 190 -10.19 17.99 6.29
C ASP A 190 -10.25 16.81 7.26
N LEU A 191 -9.82 15.65 6.79
CA LEU A 191 -9.70 14.42 7.58
C LEU A 191 -8.22 14.05 7.72
N ASN A 192 -7.78 13.77 8.93
CA ASN A 192 -6.44 13.24 9.15
C ASN A 192 -6.28 11.79 8.63
N ALA A 193 -5.06 11.26 8.64
CA ALA A 193 -4.77 9.93 8.10
C ALA A 193 -5.60 8.83 8.77
N THR A 194 -5.67 8.82 10.10
CA THR A 194 -6.44 7.83 10.87
C THR A 194 -7.92 7.89 10.54
N GLN A 195 -8.48 9.10 10.45
CA GLN A 195 -9.88 9.33 10.07
C GLN A 195 -10.16 8.82 8.65
N ARG A 196 -9.25 9.03 7.69
CA ARG A 196 -9.38 8.51 6.33
C ARG A 196 -9.37 6.99 6.30
N VAL A 197 -8.40 6.36 6.99
CA VAL A 197 -8.31 4.89 7.08
C VAL A 197 -9.57 4.32 7.74
N PHE A 198 -10.03 4.92 8.85
CA PHE A 198 -11.26 4.51 9.51
C PHE A 198 -12.48 4.65 8.59
N GLY A 199 -12.63 5.78 7.90
CA GLY A 199 -13.73 6.03 6.97
C GLY A 199 -13.76 5.02 5.81
N MET A 200 -12.61 4.74 5.19
CA MET A 200 -12.50 3.75 4.13
C MET A 200 -12.76 2.33 4.65
N THR A 201 -12.25 1.97 5.83
CA THR A 201 -12.50 0.67 6.45
C THR A 201 -13.98 0.51 6.78
N LEU A 202 -14.62 1.53 7.35
CA LEU A 202 -16.05 1.53 7.66
C LEU A 202 -16.91 1.42 6.39
N ALA A 203 -16.62 2.23 5.38
CA ALA A 203 -17.36 2.21 4.12
C ALA A 203 -17.20 0.88 3.35
N SER A 204 -16.10 0.15 3.55
CA SER A 204 -15.89 -1.16 2.94
C SER A 204 -16.58 -2.32 3.66
N GLN A 205 -17.12 -2.11 4.88
CA GLN A 205 -17.71 -3.20 5.69
C GLN A 205 -18.83 -3.99 4.98
N PRO A 206 -19.76 -3.40 4.22
CA PRO A 206 -20.77 -4.16 3.52
C PRO A 206 -20.18 -5.26 2.62
N PHE A 207 -19.09 -4.96 1.93
CA PHE A 207 -18.41 -5.94 1.08
C PHE A 207 -17.74 -7.04 1.91
N TRP A 208 -17.17 -6.71 3.07
CA TRP A 208 -16.51 -7.68 3.93
C TRP A 208 -17.47 -8.65 4.59
N TRP A 209 -18.67 -8.20 4.93
CA TRP A 209 -19.73 -9.08 5.40
C TRP A 209 -20.18 -10.06 4.30
N LEU A 210 -20.26 -9.63 3.03
CA LEU A 210 -20.56 -10.52 1.90
C LEU A 210 -19.45 -11.56 1.69
N VAL A 211 -18.16 -11.14 1.77
CA VAL A 211 -17.02 -12.05 1.67
C VAL A 211 -16.98 -13.03 2.84
N ALA A 212 -17.29 -12.60 4.05
CA ALA A 212 -17.37 -13.46 5.23
C ALA A 212 -18.53 -14.48 5.12
N ALA A 213 -19.69 -14.04 4.62
CA ALA A 213 -20.83 -14.94 4.36
C ALA A 213 -20.48 -16.00 3.30
N TYR A 214 -19.83 -15.60 2.22
CA TYR A 214 -19.30 -16.53 1.22
C TYR A 214 -18.31 -17.53 1.84
N ALA A 215 -17.33 -17.04 2.61
CA ALA A 215 -16.34 -17.89 3.27
C ALA A 215 -17.00 -18.89 4.24
N GLY A 216 -17.98 -18.42 5.01
CA GLY A 216 -18.76 -19.26 5.92
C GLY A 216 -19.55 -20.35 5.21
N HIS A 217 -20.10 -20.05 4.03
CA HIS A 217 -20.83 -21.04 3.22
C HIS A 217 -19.91 -22.10 2.61
N VAL A 218 -18.72 -21.69 2.11
CA VAL A 218 -17.81 -22.59 1.38
C VAL A 218 -16.86 -23.35 2.31
N ALA A 219 -16.36 -22.71 3.35
CA ALA A 219 -15.31 -23.24 4.23
C ALA A 219 -15.74 -23.42 5.70
N GLY A 220 -16.98 -23.09 6.04
CA GLY A 220 -17.44 -23.13 7.43
C GLY A 220 -16.83 -22.01 8.29
N THR A 221 -16.81 -22.22 9.61
CA THR A 221 -16.24 -21.25 10.55
C THR A 221 -14.72 -21.21 10.49
N PRO A 222 -14.09 -20.02 10.63
CA PRO A 222 -12.63 -19.93 10.63
C PRO A 222 -12.03 -20.61 11.86
N ALA A 223 -10.87 -21.25 11.69
CA ALA A 223 -10.15 -21.84 12.82
C ALA A 223 -9.68 -20.72 13.79
N PRO A 224 -9.65 -20.97 15.12
CA PRO A 224 -9.23 -19.98 16.11
C PRO A 224 -7.83 -19.38 15.81
N MET A 225 -6.90 -20.21 15.34
CA MET A 225 -5.56 -19.75 14.94
C MET A 225 -5.61 -18.81 13.73
N GLN A 226 -6.50 -19.05 12.76
CA GLN A 226 -6.67 -18.14 11.62
C GLN A 226 -7.20 -16.77 12.08
N VAL A 227 -8.14 -16.76 13.04
CA VAL A 227 -8.65 -15.50 13.63
C VAL A 227 -7.52 -14.74 14.34
N LEU A 228 -6.71 -15.44 15.14
CA LEU A 228 -5.59 -14.85 15.87
C LEU A 228 -4.53 -14.26 14.93
N LEU A 229 -4.13 -14.99 13.90
CA LEU A 229 -3.18 -14.51 12.90
C LEU A 229 -3.75 -13.34 12.09
N ALA A 230 -5.04 -13.40 11.73
CA ALA A 230 -5.73 -12.29 11.07
C ALA A 230 -5.81 -11.04 11.96
N ALA A 231 -5.96 -11.17 13.29
CA ALA A 231 -5.89 -10.07 14.24
C ALA A 231 -4.49 -9.43 14.24
N GLY A 232 -3.43 -10.24 14.17
CA GLY A 232 -2.06 -9.75 13.98
C GLY A 232 -1.88 -8.94 12.70
N VAL A 233 -2.43 -9.42 11.57
CA VAL A 233 -2.44 -8.68 10.30
C VAL A 233 -3.26 -7.38 10.42
N ALA A 234 -4.44 -7.43 11.06
CA ALA A 234 -5.30 -6.27 11.25
C ALA A 234 -4.60 -5.17 12.08
N LEU A 235 -3.87 -5.56 13.13
CA LEU A 235 -3.11 -4.62 13.94
C LEU A 235 -1.91 -4.06 13.20
N ALA A 236 -1.02 -4.91 12.70
CA ALA A 236 0.23 -4.48 12.07
C ALA A 236 -0.02 -3.78 10.72
N ALA A 237 -0.65 -4.48 9.78
CA ALA A 237 -0.84 -3.99 8.42
C ALA A 237 -2.13 -3.17 8.26
N GLY A 238 -3.24 -3.61 8.86
CA GLY A 238 -4.52 -2.93 8.73
C GLY A 238 -4.57 -1.59 9.47
N THR A 239 -3.96 -1.51 10.63
CA THR A 239 -4.02 -0.32 11.49
C THR A 239 -2.72 0.49 11.42
N ILE A 240 -1.61 -0.04 11.93
CA ILE A 240 -0.36 0.72 12.07
C ILE A 240 0.19 1.11 10.70
N ALA A 241 0.45 0.13 9.84
CA ALA A 241 1.06 0.39 8.54
C ALA A 241 0.18 1.31 7.68
N THR A 242 -1.14 1.06 7.63
CA THR A 242 -2.04 1.84 6.79
C THR A 242 -2.15 3.29 7.27
N ILE A 243 -2.21 3.54 8.58
CA ILE A 243 -2.21 4.91 9.13
C ILE A 243 -0.90 5.63 8.74
N LEU A 244 0.25 4.98 8.95
CA LEU A 244 1.56 5.54 8.59
C LEU A 244 1.65 5.87 7.09
N PHE A 245 1.18 4.97 6.24
CA PHE A 245 1.17 5.17 4.79
C PHE A 245 0.26 6.32 4.36
N PHE A 246 -0.96 6.39 4.91
CA PHE A 246 -1.90 7.47 4.64
C PHE A 246 -1.41 8.81 5.19
N GLN A 247 -0.69 8.81 6.29
CA GLN A 247 -0.03 10.00 6.81
C GLN A 247 1.09 10.45 5.85
N ALA A 248 1.96 9.54 5.44
CA ALA A 248 3.05 9.81 4.52
C ALA A 248 2.55 10.37 3.18
N THR A 249 1.59 9.71 2.54
CA THR A 249 0.99 10.15 1.27
C THR A 249 0.24 11.46 1.42
N GLY A 250 -0.47 11.68 2.53
CA GLY A 250 -1.15 12.93 2.84
C GLY A 250 -0.22 14.12 2.97
N MET A 251 0.99 13.95 3.54
CA MET A 251 1.99 15.01 3.69
C MET A 251 2.54 15.53 2.36
N VAL A 252 2.54 14.70 1.31
CA VAL A 252 3.13 15.01 0.00
C VAL A 252 2.10 15.01 -1.14
N ARG A 253 0.82 15.03 -0.82
CA ARG A 253 -0.30 14.90 -1.79
C ARG A 253 -0.27 15.89 -2.95
N ASN A 254 0.32 17.08 -2.75
CA ASN A 254 0.39 18.14 -3.75
C ASN A 254 1.64 18.07 -4.65
N ASP A 255 2.54 17.11 -4.41
CA ASP A 255 3.74 16.89 -5.20
C ASP A 255 3.72 15.48 -5.79
N PRO A 256 3.45 15.33 -7.11
CA PRO A 256 3.33 14.01 -7.75
C PRO A 256 4.60 13.17 -7.66
N ALA A 257 5.78 13.82 -7.72
CA ALA A 257 7.05 13.10 -7.63
C ALA A 257 7.29 12.59 -6.21
N ALA A 258 7.02 13.42 -5.21
CA ALA A 258 7.13 13.05 -3.80
C ALA A 258 6.09 11.98 -3.43
N LEU A 259 4.85 12.09 -3.92
CA LEU A 259 3.80 11.11 -3.69
C LEU A 259 4.19 9.75 -4.29
N GLY A 260 4.63 9.74 -5.56
CA GLY A 260 5.10 8.52 -6.21
C GLY A 260 6.31 7.90 -5.52
N ALA A 261 7.24 8.71 -5.03
CA ALA A 261 8.38 8.21 -4.28
C ALA A 261 7.98 7.61 -2.92
N VAL A 262 7.03 8.23 -2.20
CA VAL A 262 6.49 7.69 -0.94
C VAL A 262 5.77 6.36 -1.19
N GLU A 263 4.97 6.27 -2.25
CA GLU A 263 4.33 5.00 -2.65
C GLU A 263 5.38 3.93 -3.01
N ALA A 264 6.45 4.32 -3.70
CA ALA A 264 7.54 3.42 -4.07
C ALA A 264 8.34 2.87 -2.87
N MET A 265 8.28 3.52 -1.69
CA MET A 265 8.91 2.98 -0.48
C MET A 265 8.31 1.64 -0.07
N GLN A 266 7.09 1.30 -0.53
CA GLN A 266 6.50 -0.02 -0.29
C GLN A 266 7.36 -1.16 -0.89
N ALA A 267 8.22 -0.90 -1.88
CA ALA A 267 9.16 -1.89 -2.37
C ALA A 267 10.12 -2.41 -1.28
N ALA A 268 10.33 -1.65 -0.20
CA ALA A 268 11.09 -2.10 0.94
C ALA A 268 10.45 -3.30 1.67
N GLU A 269 9.13 -3.54 1.51
CA GLU A 269 8.47 -4.73 2.04
C GLU A 269 9.14 -6.02 1.58
N LEU A 270 9.57 -6.07 0.31
CA LEU A 270 10.27 -7.23 -0.23
C LEU A 270 11.64 -7.44 0.46
N LEU A 271 12.36 -6.36 0.72
CA LEU A 271 13.65 -6.42 1.42
C LEU A 271 13.45 -6.83 2.88
N PHE A 272 12.47 -6.25 3.55
CA PHE A 272 12.15 -6.59 4.94
C PHE A 272 11.64 -8.03 5.06
N SER A 273 10.78 -8.50 4.15
CA SER A 273 10.30 -9.89 4.16
C SER A 273 11.44 -10.87 3.94
N THR A 274 12.35 -10.58 3.03
CA THR A 274 13.56 -11.38 2.79
C THR A 274 14.46 -11.40 4.02
N ALA A 275 14.70 -10.25 4.65
CA ALA A 275 15.53 -10.15 5.85
C ALA A 275 14.91 -10.91 7.04
N LEU A 276 13.61 -10.74 7.28
CA LEU A 276 12.90 -11.45 8.37
C LEU A 276 12.80 -12.95 8.09
N GLY A 277 12.54 -13.35 6.83
CA GLY A 277 12.53 -14.76 6.41
C GLY A 277 13.88 -15.43 6.68
N THR A 278 14.97 -14.74 6.33
CA THR A 278 16.34 -15.25 6.58
C THR A 278 16.65 -15.31 8.08
N ALA A 279 16.28 -14.28 8.85
CA ALA A 279 16.65 -14.19 10.27
C ALA A 279 15.82 -15.13 11.17
N PHE A 280 14.53 -15.31 10.88
CA PHE A 280 13.58 -15.96 11.78
C PHE A 280 12.96 -17.25 11.24
N LEU A 281 12.90 -17.42 9.91
CA LEU A 281 12.27 -18.58 9.27
C LEU A 281 13.28 -19.56 8.64
N GLY A 282 14.60 -19.29 8.78
CA GLY A 282 15.65 -20.12 8.21
C GLY A 282 15.71 -20.11 6.68
N GLU A 283 15.11 -19.09 6.03
CA GLU A 283 15.17 -18.93 4.58
C GLU A 283 16.60 -18.55 4.14
N THR A 284 17.00 -18.98 2.96
CA THR A 284 18.33 -18.66 2.40
C THR A 284 18.38 -17.21 1.95
N ALA A 285 19.41 -16.47 2.40
CA ALA A 285 19.67 -15.12 1.92
C ALA A 285 19.86 -15.09 0.39
N PRO A 286 19.38 -14.03 -0.30
CA PRO A 286 19.53 -13.90 -1.74
C PRO A 286 21.02 -13.89 -2.12
N ARG A 287 21.41 -14.70 -3.11
CA ARG A 287 22.79 -14.83 -3.60
C ARG A 287 22.83 -14.63 -5.13
N GLY A 288 24.00 -14.34 -5.68
CA GLY A 288 24.20 -14.18 -7.11
C GLY A 288 23.26 -13.10 -7.70
N PHE A 289 22.51 -13.45 -8.73
CA PHE A 289 21.59 -12.52 -9.41
C PHE A 289 20.48 -11.97 -8.49
N ALA A 290 19.98 -12.78 -7.56
CA ALA A 290 18.96 -12.29 -6.61
C ALA A 290 19.54 -11.19 -5.69
N ALA A 291 20.80 -11.31 -5.25
CA ALA A 291 21.46 -10.24 -4.48
C ALA A 291 21.66 -8.98 -5.33
N ALA A 292 22.04 -9.12 -6.63
CA ALA A 292 22.13 -7.97 -7.53
C ALA A 292 20.77 -7.28 -7.71
N GLY A 293 19.67 -8.03 -7.83
CA GLY A 293 18.32 -7.50 -7.85
C GLY A 293 17.96 -6.72 -6.58
N ALA A 294 18.30 -7.25 -5.39
CA ALA A 294 18.09 -6.55 -4.12
C ALA A 294 18.88 -5.22 -4.06
N VAL A 295 20.11 -5.19 -4.54
CA VAL A 295 20.89 -3.95 -4.65
C VAL A 295 20.22 -2.92 -5.55
N LEU A 296 19.67 -3.34 -6.71
CA LEU A 296 18.92 -2.43 -7.59
C LEU A 296 17.67 -1.86 -6.90
N VAL A 297 16.94 -2.66 -6.14
CA VAL A 297 15.79 -2.19 -5.33
C VAL A 297 16.25 -1.12 -4.35
N VAL A 298 17.33 -1.37 -3.62
CA VAL A 298 17.91 -0.38 -2.67
C VAL A 298 18.32 0.91 -3.40
N ILE A 299 19.03 0.80 -4.54
CA ILE A 299 19.44 1.96 -5.35
C ILE A 299 18.22 2.78 -5.77
N GLY A 300 17.15 2.11 -6.26
CA GLY A 300 15.92 2.78 -6.66
C GLY A 300 15.23 3.50 -5.50
N ILE A 301 15.10 2.86 -4.34
CA ILE A 301 14.50 3.43 -3.12
C ILE A 301 15.30 4.66 -2.65
N VAL A 302 16.63 4.52 -2.53
CA VAL A 302 17.52 5.60 -2.13
C VAL A 302 17.48 6.74 -3.16
N GLY A 303 17.51 6.41 -4.46
CA GLY A 303 17.41 7.37 -5.54
C GLY A 303 16.12 8.20 -5.47
N LEU A 304 14.98 7.55 -5.23
CA LEU A 304 13.68 8.23 -5.03
C LEU A 304 13.69 9.13 -3.79
N GLY A 305 14.21 8.65 -2.66
CA GLY A 305 14.34 9.45 -1.45
C GLY A 305 15.19 10.71 -1.67
N LEU A 306 16.31 10.59 -2.39
CA LEU A 306 17.20 11.72 -2.74
C LEU A 306 16.54 12.68 -3.73
N LEU A 307 15.77 12.18 -4.70
CA LEU A 307 15.03 13.01 -5.66
C LEU A 307 14.06 13.93 -4.92
N VAL A 308 13.24 13.37 -4.03
CA VAL A 308 12.29 14.13 -3.19
C VAL A 308 13.01 15.17 -2.32
N GLY A 309 14.16 14.81 -1.76
CA GLY A 309 14.98 15.71 -0.96
C GLY A 309 15.49 16.92 -1.76
N ARG A 310 15.88 16.72 -3.04
CA ARG A 310 16.42 17.77 -3.94
C ARG A 310 15.32 18.69 -4.44
N ASP A 311 14.20 18.18 -4.90
CA ASP A 311 13.09 18.97 -5.43
C ASP A 311 12.50 19.87 -4.33
N SER A 312 12.37 19.35 -3.11
CA SER A 312 12.01 20.14 -1.93
C SER A 312 13.02 21.25 -1.59
N ALA A 313 14.30 21.13 -1.96
CA ALA A 313 15.33 22.15 -1.74
C ALA A 313 15.29 23.25 -2.82
N GLY A 314 15.05 22.86 -4.08
CA GLY A 314 14.93 23.78 -5.22
C GLY A 314 13.76 24.74 -5.06
N ASN A 315 12.60 24.20 -4.71
CA ASN A 315 11.37 24.98 -4.53
C ASN A 315 11.47 26.02 -3.39
N ARG A 316 12.30 25.78 -2.34
CA ARG A 316 12.58 26.77 -1.27
C ARG A 316 13.50 27.88 -1.71
N ARG A 317 14.50 27.60 -2.56
CA ARG A 317 15.37 28.65 -3.09
C ARG A 317 14.56 29.60 -3.95
N ALA A 318 13.66 29.09 -4.80
CA ALA A 318 12.76 29.89 -5.60
C ALA A 318 11.80 30.74 -4.74
N THR A 319 11.19 30.17 -3.70
CA THR A 319 10.27 30.92 -2.81
C THR A 319 10.99 31.95 -1.95
N ARG A 320 12.24 31.71 -1.55
CA ARG A 320 13.05 32.72 -0.83
C ARG A 320 13.49 33.88 -1.76
N ALA A 321 13.87 33.58 -3.01
CA ALA A 321 14.22 34.60 -4.00
C ALA A 321 13.03 35.53 -4.28
N LEU A 322 11.83 34.97 -4.49
CA LEU A 322 10.60 35.73 -4.69
C LEU A 322 10.15 36.57 -3.48
N ARG A 323 10.52 36.19 -2.26
CA ARG A 323 10.26 37.01 -1.06
C ARG A 323 11.30 38.13 -0.84
N SER A 324 12.55 37.94 -1.24
CA SER A 324 13.57 38.99 -1.18
C SER A 324 13.29 40.09 -2.20
N ASP A 325 12.77 39.74 -3.40
CA ASP A 325 12.43 40.74 -4.45
C ASP A 325 11.14 41.54 -4.15
N ARG A 326 10.29 41.07 -3.24
CA ARG A 326 9.06 41.79 -2.81
C ARG A 326 9.26 42.61 -1.56
N GLY A 327 10.43 42.55 -0.92
CA GLY A 327 10.76 43.30 0.29
C GLY A 327 11.82 44.39 0.07
N ALA A 328 12.31 44.56 -1.17
CA ALA A 328 13.10 45.66 -1.65
C ALA A 328 12.23 46.60 -2.51
#